data_bba273fc183466526be3444201397903
#
_entry.id   bba273fc183466526be3444201397903
#
_cell.length_a   1.000
_cell.length_b   1.000
_cell.length_c   1.000
_cell.angle_alpha   90.00
_cell.angle_beta   90.00
_cell.angle_gamma   90.00
#
_symmetry.space_group_name_H-M   'P 1'
#
loop_
_entity.id
_entity.type
_entity.pdbx_description
1 polymer ?
#
loop_
_entity_poly.entity_id
_entity_poly.type
_entity_poly.pdbx_seq_one_letter_code
_entity_poly.pdbx_strand_id
1 'polypeptide(L)'
;MRSLKRGISLFTTTTPGEYFLGTASRAIRIYTSEQKVIAEHLARGVEESEISQLTGVSPIAVHNLMTELAHQFLIDTSLGSITLSDRFVSKLDNRAMKNSKPNRDGAYIQLHNRIAPELEQSTWIDGVTDGGVSVLSARQNYLVEISGSNRVATLLYTLLLTSGFTQVRFAARGRTSAIDDLDIGVDGMTSSNIGFSFTKNREDLRRDYSLFRLDKSANYLDEASTPDLVIACGDIDPEKLALWMSYGQAFMHIPHPRAGRAEIGPLVIPGKTPCLRCAELAECDQSGVLSHRTLTAYEKLEYPQIAAHAIAALAASQIVTYCDAISLSEGEDLKGAQACGKITIIDYQVLAQPQVVAITRHPLCGCAF
;
A
#
# COMPACT_ATOMS: atom_id res chain seq x y z
N MET A 1 18.84 16.52 11.12
CA MET A 1 19.97 15.59 10.91
C MET A 1 19.75 14.95 9.55
N ARG A 2 20.69 15.10 8.63
CA ARG A 2 20.55 14.55 7.28
C ARG A 2 21.31 13.23 7.20
N SER A 3 20.67 12.18 6.68
CA SER A 3 21.27 10.85 6.51
C SER A 3 20.91 10.26 5.15
N LEU A 4 21.74 9.35 4.67
CA LEU A 4 21.37 8.56 3.48
C LEU A 4 20.15 7.68 3.78
N LYS A 5 19.26 7.56 2.80
CA LYS A 5 18.18 6.57 2.86
C LYS A 5 18.76 5.16 2.92
N ARG A 6 18.00 4.22 3.48
CA ARG A 6 18.43 2.82 3.55
C ARG A 6 18.64 2.23 2.16
N GLY A 7 19.57 1.31 2.05
CA GLY A 7 19.88 0.63 0.79
C GLY A 7 20.77 1.41 -0.17
N ILE A 8 21.14 2.66 0.15
CA ILE A 8 22.12 3.41 -0.65
C ILE A 8 23.51 2.90 -0.37
N SER A 9 24.25 2.68 -1.44
CA SER A 9 25.65 2.22 -1.38
C SER A 9 26.52 2.96 -2.38
N LEU A 10 27.83 2.97 -2.11
CA LEU A 10 28.84 3.39 -3.06
C LEU A 10 29.24 2.19 -3.90
N PHE A 11 29.16 2.30 -5.22
CA PHE A 11 29.53 1.24 -6.14
C PHE A 11 30.41 1.76 -7.30
N THR A 12 31.16 0.84 -7.89
CA THR A 12 32.02 1.10 -9.06
C THR A 12 31.32 0.56 -10.31
N THR A 13 31.62 1.19 -11.45
CA THR A 13 31.23 0.67 -12.76
C THR A 13 32.33 -0.19 -13.38
N THR A 14 32.08 -0.67 -14.58
CA THR A 14 33.11 -1.34 -15.41
C THR A 14 34.25 -0.39 -15.83
N THR A 15 34.01 0.93 -15.74
CA THR A 15 35.02 1.94 -16.02
C THR A 15 35.89 2.19 -14.77
N PRO A 16 37.19 1.92 -14.81
CA PRO A 16 38.07 2.14 -13.67
C PRO A 16 38.07 3.60 -13.19
N GLY A 17 37.92 3.79 -11.89
CA GLY A 17 37.89 5.11 -11.25
C GLY A 17 36.57 5.83 -11.29
N GLU A 18 35.53 5.23 -11.86
CA GLU A 18 34.17 5.76 -11.85
C GLU A 18 33.36 5.19 -10.69
N TYR A 19 32.78 6.07 -9.86
CA TYR A 19 32.02 5.71 -8.68
C TYR A 19 30.63 6.34 -8.73
N PHE A 20 29.64 5.64 -8.18
CA PHE A 20 28.30 6.13 -8.01
C PHE A 20 27.82 5.91 -6.57
N LEU A 21 27.08 6.87 -6.03
CA LEU A 21 26.43 6.75 -4.73
C LEU A 21 24.90 6.74 -4.94
N GLY A 22 24.26 5.66 -4.55
CA GLY A 22 22.82 5.52 -4.76
C GLY A 22 22.34 4.07 -4.81
N THR A 23 21.34 3.84 -5.64
CA THR A 23 20.80 2.52 -6.01
C THR A 23 21.00 2.28 -7.51
N ALA A 24 20.67 1.07 -8.00
CA ALA A 24 20.74 0.78 -9.43
C ALA A 24 19.84 1.66 -10.32
N SER A 25 18.72 2.15 -9.77
CA SER A 25 17.76 2.98 -10.50
C SER A 25 17.95 4.48 -10.29
N ARG A 26 18.62 4.89 -9.22
CA ARG A 26 18.78 6.29 -8.81
C ARG A 26 20.11 6.48 -8.12
N ALA A 27 21.04 7.17 -8.76
CA ALA A 27 22.38 7.39 -8.22
C ALA A 27 22.97 8.72 -8.73
N ILE A 28 23.90 9.27 -7.95
CA ILE A 28 24.75 10.39 -8.39
C ILE A 28 26.14 9.87 -8.74
N ARG A 29 26.79 10.50 -9.71
CA ARG A 29 28.15 10.20 -10.09
C ARG A 29 29.13 10.96 -9.19
N ILE A 30 30.17 10.28 -8.73
CA ILE A 30 31.24 10.84 -7.91
C ILE A 30 32.41 11.21 -8.81
N TYR A 31 32.75 12.48 -8.87
CA TYR A 31 33.74 13.02 -9.81
C TYR A 31 35.11 13.22 -9.21
N THR A 32 35.20 13.47 -7.90
CA THR A 32 36.44 13.85 -7.24
C THR A 32 36.82 12.85 -6.13
N SER A 33 38.10 12.81 -5.79
CA SER A 33 38.59 12.03 -4.66
C SER A 33 37.97 12.51 -3.33
N GLU A 34 37.71 13.82 -3.21
CA GLU A 34 37.08 14.42 -2.05
C GLU A 34 35.65 13.95 -1.91
N GLN A 35 34.84 13.99 -3.00
CA GLN A 35 33.48 13.43 -3.00
C GLN A 35 33.47 11.95 -2.68
N LYS A 36 34.46 11.17 -3.13
CA LYS A 36 34.54 9.75 -2.81
C LYS A 36 34.74 9.51 -1.32
N VAL A 37 35.65 10.26 -0.67
CA VAL A 37 35.83 10.16 0.78
C VAL A 37 34.56 10.51 1.54
N ILE A 38 33.85 11.56 1.14
CA ILE A 38 32.56 11.91 1.74
C ILE A 38 31.56 10.77 1.56
N ALA A 39 31.42 10.24 0.34
CA ALA A 39 30.48 9.17 0.00
C ALA A 39 30.77 7.88 0.79
N GLU A 40 32.03 7.51 0.99
CA GLU A 40 32.45 6.36 1.80
C GLU A 40 32.03 6.50 3.27
N HIS A 41 32.13 7.70 3.84
CA HIS A 41 31.73 7.96 5.23
C HIS A 41 30.20 7.98 5.36
N LEU A 42 29.50 8.65 4.44
CA LEU A 42 28.04 8.62 4.40
C LEU A 42 27.48 7.20 4.28
N ALA A 43 28.06 6.39 3.39
CA ALA A 43 27.62 5.00 3.21
C ALA A 43 27.87 4.11 4.45
N ARG A 44 28.80 4.51 5.34
CA ARG A 44 29.03 3.87 6.65
C ARG A 44 28.10 4.40 7.76
N GLY A 45 27.23 5.38 7.45
CA GLY A 45 26.31 5.97 8.41
C GLY A 45 26.93 7.09 9.27
N VAL A 46 28.05 7.69 8.85
CA VAL A 46 28.63 8.86 9.52
C VAL A 46 27.75 10.08 9.22
N GLU A 47 27.48 10.88 10.24
CA GLU A 47 26.67 12.09 10.12
C GLU A 47 27.37 13.20 9.33
N GLU A 48 26.59 13.98 8.57
CA GLU A 48 27.08 15.13 7.79
C GLU A 48 27.99 16.05 8.63
N SER A 49 27.61 16.32 9.88
CA SER A 49 28.33 17.20 10.80
C SER A 49 29.71 16.68 11.22
N GLU A 50 29.94 15.39 11.19
CA GLU A 50 31.17 14.74 11.64
C GLU A 50 32.17 14.52 10.52
N ILE A 51 31.72 14.43 9.26
CA ILE A 51 32.54 14.07 8.10
C ILE A 51 33.73 15.01 7.94
N SER A 52 33.52 16.33 8.04
CA SER A 52 34.58 17.31 7.90
C SER A 52 35.67 17.19 8.98
N GLN A 53 35.25 16.85 10.21
CA GLN A 53 36.17 16.65 11.33
C GLN A 53 37.01 15.38 11.18
N LEU A 54 36.38 14.30 10.70
CA LEU A 54 36.99 13.00 10.54
C LEU A 54 37.95 12.93 9.34
N THR A 55 37.66 13.67 8.28
CA THR A 55 38.33 13.53 6.99
C THR A 55 39.20 14.72 6.61
N GLY A 56 39.03 15.87 7.25
CA GLY A 56 39.67 17.13 6.84
C GLY A 56 39.06 17.76 5.57
N VAL A 57 38.02 17.18 5.01
CA VAL A 57 37.31 17.69 3.82
C VAL A 57 36.56 18.98 4.17
N SER A 58 36.53 19.89 3.21
CA SER A 58 35.83 21.17 3.38
C SER A 58 34.32 20.96 3.71
N PRO A 59 33.76 21.65 4.74
CA PRO A 59 32.34 21.63 5.02
C PRO A 59 31.46 22.03 3.81
N ILE A 60 31.98 22.90 2.94
CA ILE A 60 31.29 23.34 1.72
C ILE A 60 31.16 22.16 0.74
N ALA A 61 32.21 21.33 0.58
CA ALA A 61 32.17 20.16 -0.29
C ALA A 61 31.18 19.12 0.22
N VAL A 62 31.11 18.88 1.54
CA VAL A 62 30.13 18.01 2.17
C VAL A 62 28.71 18.52 1.90
N HIS A 63 28.47 19.81 2.14
CA HIS A 63 27.16 20.44 1.91
C HIS A 63 26.71 20.34 0.45
N ASN A 64 27.60 20.59 -0.50
CA ASN A 64 27.30 20.51 -1.92
C ASN A 64 26.89 19.08 -2.32
N LEU A 65 27.63 18.06 -1.87
CA LEU A 65 27.28 16.67 -2.15
C LEU A 65 25.93 16.28 -1.51
N MET A 66 25.68 16.72 -0.28
CA MET A 66 24.40 16.49 0.39
C MET A 66 23.24 17.18 -0.34
N THR A 67 23.46 18.35 -0.91
CA THR A 67 22.46 19.05 -1.71
C THR A 67 22.14 18.30 -3.00
N GLU A 68 23.17 17.78 -3.69
CA GLU A 68 23.00 16.98 -4.89
C GLU A 68 22.23 15.67 -4.58
N LEU A 69 22.55 15.00 -3.47
CA LEU A 69 21.84 13.83 -2.99
C LEU A 69 20.38 14.14 -2.66
N ALA A 70 20.08 15.30 -2.08
CA ALA A 70 18.74 15.75 -1.77
C ALA A 70 17.91 15.96 -3.05
N HIS A 71 18.48 16.55 -4.08
CA HIS A 71 17.81 16.72 -5.38
C HIS A 71 17.45 15.40 -6.06
N GLN A 72 18.19 14.33 -5.75
CA GLN A 72 17.89 12.98 -6.23
C GLN A 72 17.04 12.16 -5.26
N PHE A 73 16.51 12.77 -4.20
CA PHE A 73 15.73 12.09 -3.15
C PHE A 73 16.46 10.91 -2.49
N LEU A 74 17.77 11.01 -2.33
CA LEU A 74 18.63 9.97 -1.77
C LEU A 74 18.90 10.15 -0.27
N ILE A 75 18.42 11.24 0.34
CA ILE A 75 18.62 11.51 1.76
C ILE A 75 17.30 11.75 2.49
N ASP A 76 17.31 11.44 3.77
CA ASP A 76 16.31 11.88 4.72
C ASP A 76 16.82 13.13 5.46
N THR A 77 15.95 14.13 5.58
CA THR A 77 16.29 15.42 6.25
C THR A 77 15.91 15.43 7.73
N SER A 78 14.99 14.55 8.11
CA SER A 78 14.61 14.31 9.48
C SER A 78 14.30 12.83 9.64
N LEU A 79 14.69 12.23 10.75
CA LEU A 79 14.13 10.94 11.13
C LEU A 79 12.83 11.24 11.88
N GLY A 80 11.70 10.99 11.20
CA GLY A 80 10.40 11.10 11.83
C GLY A 80 10.30 10.17 13.05
N SER A 81 9.71 10.63 14.13
CA SER A 81 9.41 9.79 15.28
C SER A 81 8.03 9.16 15.10
N ILE A 82 7.95 7.85 15.05
CA ILE A 82 6.66 7.15 15.12
C ILE A 82 6.19 7.20 16.55
N THR A 83 5.12 7.95 16.80
CA THR A 83 4.44 7.93 18.10
C THR A 83 3.57 6.68 18.17
N LEU A 84 4.12 5.63 18.76
CA LEU A 84 3.36 4.43 19.06
C LEU A 84 2.53 4.65 20.30
N SER A 85 1.31 4.13 20.33
CA SER A 85 0.50 4.21 21.54
C SER A 85 1.20 3.45 22.68
N ASP A 86 1.24 4.02 23.89
CA ASP A 86 1.84 3.42 25.09
C ASP A 86 1.39 1.98 25.32
N ARG A 87 0.21 1.64 24.86
CA ARG A 87 -0.36 0.31 24.96
C ARG A 87 0.27 -0.70 23.99
N PHE A 88 0.77 -0.29 22.82
CA PHE A 88 1.49 -1.19 21.92
C PHE A 88 2.86 -1.53 22.50
N VAL A 89 3.56 -0.53 23.03
CA VAL A 89 4.82 -0.71 23.73
C VAL A 89 4.63 -1.65 24.93
N SER A 90 3.58 -1.47 25.75
CA SER A 90 3.30 -2.34 26.90
C SER A 90 2.96 -3.79 26.51
N LYS A 91 2.34 -4.07 25.35
CA LYS A 91 2.10 -5.44 24.88
C LYS A 91 3.34 -6.14 24.37
N LEU A 92 4.25 -5.39 23.73
CA LEU A 92 5.55 -5.92 23.35
C LEU A 92 6.40 -6.23 24.58
N ASP A 93 6.41 -5.33 25.58
CA ASP A 93 7.05 -5.55 26.86
C ASP A 93 6.52 -6.82 27.54
N ASN A 94 5.21 -7.03 27.59
CA ASN A 94 4.60 -8.22 28.20
C ASN A 94 4.91 -9.53 27.46
N ARG A 95 5.13 -9.52 26.15
CA ARG A 95 5.60 -10.69 25.40
C ARG A 95 7.09 -10.96 25.60
N ALA A 96 7.90 -9.91 25.68
CA ALA A 96 9.32 -9.99 25.99
C ALA A 96 9.56 -10.40 27.45
N MET A 97 8.71 -9.97 28.39
CA MET A 97 8.80 -10.26 29.82
C MET A 97 8.59 -11.74 30.18
N LYS A 98 7.95 -12.54 29.34
CA LYS A 98 7.82 -13.99 29.64
C LYS A 98 9.16 -14.71 29.64
N ASN A 99 10.23 -14.12 29.08
CA ASN A 99 11.54 -14.76 28.95
C ASN A 99 12.74 -13.92 29.40
N SER A 100 12.59 -12.65 29.83
CA SER A 100 13.72 -11.78 30.22
C SER A 100 13.25 -10.56 31.01
N LYS A 101 14.15 -9.95 31.80
CA LYS A 101 13.91 -8.66 32.48
C LYS A 101 13.46 -7.59 31.48
N PRO A 102 12.53 -6.68 31.89
CA PRO A 102 11.99 -5.65 31.00
C PRO A 102 13.13 -4.76 30.47
N ASN A 103 13.41 -4.90 29.18
CA ASN A 103 14.32 -4.02 28.48
C ASN A 103 13.48 -3.18 27.50
N ARG A 104 13.16 -1.93 27.88
CA ARG A 104 12.43 -0.97 27.02
C ARG A 104 13.08 -0.83 25.65
N ASP A 105 14.40 -0.87 25.59
CA ASP A 105 15.15 -0.75 24.34
C ASP A 105 14.92 -1.97 23.44
N GLY A 106 14.80 -3.17 24.01
CA GLY A 106 14.51 -4.40 23.24
C GLY A 106 13.14 -4.41 22.61
N ALA A 107 12.10 -3.89 23.29
CA ALA A 107 10.76 -3.79 22.74
C ALA A 107 10.70 -2.76 21.60
N TYR A 108 11.41 -1.66 21.73
CA TYR A 108 11.52 -0.63 20.70
C TYR A 108 12.22 -1.14 19.44
N ILE A 109 13.31 -1.91 19.61
CA ILE A 109 14.02 -2.55 18.50
C ILE A 109 13.12 -3.56 17.78
N GLN A 110 12.38 -4.40 18.51
CA GLN A 110 11.47 -5.38 17.90
C GLN A 110 10.36 -4.70 17.08
N LEU A 111 9.83 -3.61 17.61
CA LEU A 111 8.82 -2.85 16.91
C LEU A 111 9.38 -2.18 15.66
N HIS A 112 10.52 -1.51 15.80
CA HIS A 112 11.22 -0.90 14.67
C HIS A 112 11.51 -1.94 13.57
N ASN A 113 11.94 -3.14 13.94
CA ASN A 113 12.18 -4.23 12.99
C ASN A 113 10.88 -4.70 12.31
N ARG A 114 9.74 -4.68 13.01
CA ARG A 114 8.45 -5.07 12.43
C ARG A 114 7.93 -4.05 11.42
N ILE A 115 8.12 -2.76 11.66
CA ILE A 115 7.64 -1.70 10.76
C ILE A 115 8.67 -1.30 9.69
N ALA A 116 9.93 -1.73 9.85
CA ALA A 116 11.00 -1.36 8.93
C ALA A 116 10.71 -1.71 7.46
N PRO A 117 10.09 -2.86 7.11
CA PRO A 117 9.71 -3.15 5.73
C PRO A 117 8.71 -2.15 5.15
N GLU A 118 7.72 -1.74 5.94
CA GLU A 118 6.72 -0.77 5.51
C GLU A 118 7.32 0.64 5.37
N LEU A 119 8.21 1.01 6.28
CA LEU A 119 8.99 2.26 6.18
C LEU A 119 9.90 2.24 4.95
N GLU A 120 10.54 1.10 4.66
CA GLU A 120 11.39 0.95 3.48
C GLU A 120 10.62 1.21 2.20
N GLN A 121 9.41 0.68 2.08
CA GLN A 121 8.52 0.96 0.95
C GLN A 121 8.17 2.45 0.86
N SER A 122 7.81 3.06 1.98
CA SER A 122 7.35 4.46 2.03
C SER A 122 8.47 5.47 1.82
N THR A 123 9.70 5.18 2.25
CA THR A 123 10.84 6.12 2.14
C THR A 123 11.26 6.40 0.70
N TRP A 124 10.95 5.47 -0.25
CA TRP A 124 11.32 5.62 -1.65
C TRP A 124 10.29 6.37 -2.50
N ILE A 125 9.20 6.83 -1.91
CA ILE A 125 8.24 7.70 -2.60
C ILE A 125 8.85 9.08 -2.79
N ASP A 126 8.71 9.65 -3.96
CA ASP A 126 9.24 10.98 -4.28
C ASP A 126 8.65 12.03 -3.34
N GLY A 127 9.51 12.90 -2.80
CA GLY A 127 9.12 13.91 -1.82
C GLY A 127 9.21 13.46 -0.36
N VAL A 128 9.31 12.18 -0.07
CA VAL A 128 9.46 11.67 1.30
C VAL A 128 10.90 11.83 1.76
N THR A 129 11.10 12.50 2.89
CA THR A 129 12.42 12.83 3.46
C THR A 129 12.52 12.58 4.96
N ASP A 130 11.59 11.81 5.52
CA ASP A 130 11.49 11.50 6.95
C ASP A 130 11.56 9.99 7.27
N GLY A 131 12.13 9.21 6.36
CA GLY A 131 12.21 7.77 6.48
C GLY A 131 10.87 7.05 6.26
N GLY A 132 9.89 7.70 5.64
CA GLY A 132 8.57 7.13 5.36
C GLY A 132 7.55 7.22 6.51
N VAL A 133 7.92 7.88 7.61
CA VAL A 133 7.11 7.89 8.84
C VAL A 133 5.80 8.65 8.66
N SER A 134 5.82 9.81 8.01
CA SER A 134 4.61 10.61 7.78
C SER A 134 3.59 9.86 6.92
N VAL A 135 4.06 9.22 5.85
CA VAL A 135 3.22 8.44 4.93
C VAL A 135 2.60 7.24 5.64
N LEU A 136 3.43 6.46 6.34
CA LEU A 136 2.94 5.30 7.10
C LEU A 136 1.95 5.72 8.20
N SER A 137 2.20 6.84 8.87
CA SER A 137 1.29 7.38 9.88
C SER A 137 -0.03 7.86 9.28
N ALA A 138 0.00 8.44 8.08
CA ALA A 138 -1.20 8.91 7.39
C ALA A 138 -2.15 7.75 7.03
N ARG A 139 -1.63 6.54 6.71
CA ARG A 139 -2.46 5.35 6.43
C ARG A 139 -3.44 5.01 7.55
N GLN A 140 -3.12 5.35 8.81
CA GLN A 140 -3.98 5.11 9.97
C GLN A 140 -5.28 5.94 9.94
N ASN A 141 -5.30 7.05 9.22
CA ASN A 141 -6.42 7.97 9.15
C ASN A 141 -7.41 7.61 8.03
N TYR A 142 -7.02 6.76 7.08
CA TYR A 142 -7.90 6.35 5.99
C TYR A 142 -8.90 5.30 6.42
N LEU A 143 -10.19 5.60 6.21
CA LEU A 143 -11.27 4.63 6.37
C LEU A 143 -11.49 3.89 5.05
N VAL A 144 -11.13 2.61 5.04
CA VAL A 144 -11.31 1.72 3.88
C VAL A 144 -12.45 0.76 4.15
N GLU A 145 -13.46 0.76 3.27
CA GLU A 145 -14.58 -0.18 3.35
C GLU A 145 -14.46 -1.26 2.26
N ILE A 146 -14.51 -2.53 2.66
CA ILE A 146 -14.53 -3.68 1.75
C ILE A 146 -15.97 -4.18 1.61
N SER A 147 -16.48 -4.15 0.38
CA SER A 147 -17.79 -4.70 0.02
C SER A 147 -17.59 -6.01 -0.74
N GLY A 148 -18.08 -7.11 -0.21
CA GLY A 148 -17.89 -8.45 -0.76
C GLY A 148 -17.40 -9.44 0.30
N SER A 149 -17.36 -10.72 -0.07
CA SER A 149 -17.09 -11.80 0.89
C SER A 149 -16.27 -12.96 0.28
N ASN A 150 -15.65 -12.73 -0.88
CA ASN A 150 -14.79 -13.72 -1.52
C ASN A 150 -13.39 -13.76 -0.88
N ARG A 151 -12.57 -14.71 -1.29
CA ARG A 151 -11.20 -14.90 -0.80
C ARG A 151 -10.34 -13.63 -0.92
N VAL A 152 -10.48 -12.91 -2.03
CA VAL A 152 -9.73 -11.66 -2.25
C VAL A 152 -10.10 -10.59 -1.23
N ALA A 153 -11.40 -10.45 -0.92
CA ALA A 153 -11.88 -9.49 0.08
C ALA A 153 -11.29 -9.78 1.48
N THR A 154 -11.24 -11.05 1.87
CA THR A 154 -10.68 -11.47 3.16
C THR A 154 -9.17 -11.22 3.23
N LEU A 155 -8.42 -11.63 2.18
CA LEU A 155 -6.98 -11.39 2.10
C LEU A 155 -6.63 -9.90 2.06
N LEU A 156 -7.39 -9.08 1.34
CA LEU A 156 -7.20 -7.63 1.33
C LEU A 156 -7.34 -7.02 2.72
N TYR A 157 -8.30 -7.49 3.51
CA TYR A 157 -8.50 -7.00 4.87
C TYR A 157 -7.22 -7.15 5.72
N THR A 158 -6.62 -8.32 5.72
CA THR A 158 -5.40 -8.58 6.50
C THR A 158 -4.17 -7.89 5.92
N LEU A 159 -4.03 -7.86 4.59
CA LEU A 159 -2.93 -7.14 3.94
C LEU A 159 -2.95 -5.64 4.26
N LEU A 160 -4.12 -5.00 4.23
CA LEU A 160 -4.22 -3.58 4.59
C LEU A 160 -3.90 -3.34 6.07
N LEU A 161 -4.38 -4.20 6.98
CA LEU A 161 -4.04 -4.10 8.40
C LEU A 161 -2.53 -4.21 8.64
N THR A 162 -1.86 -5.14 7.96
CA THR A 162 -0.41 -5.33 8.09
C THR A 162 0.40 -4.23 7.41
N SER A 163 -0.18 -3.54 6.43
CA SER A 163 0.44 -2.40 5.74
C SER A 163 0.24 -1.04 6.44
N GLY A 164 -0.33 -1.04 7.65
CA GLY A 164 -0.43 0.16 8.50
C GLY A 164 -1.81 0.83 8.55
N PHE A 165 -2.81 0.30 7.84
CA PHE A 165 -4.18 0.79 7.99
C PHE A 165 -4.79 0.30 9.30
N THR A 166 -5.44 1.17 10.05
CA THR A 166 -6.15 0.82 11.28
C THR A 166 -7.66 0.86 11.13
N GLN A 167 -8.15 1.58 10.12
CA GLN A 167 -9.56 1.81 9.87
C GLN A 167 -10.00 1.04 8.61
N VAL A 168 -10.01 -0.29 8.70
CA VAL A 168 -10.51 -1.18 7.64
C VAL A 168 -11.76 -1.87 8.16
N ARG A 169 -12.86 -1.78 7.41
CA ARG A 169 -14.13 -2.45 7.75
C ARG A 169 -14.71 -3.18 6.55
N PHE A 170 -15.59 -4.13 6.83
CA PHE A 170 -16.48 -4.67 5.81
C PHE A 170 -17.81 -3.91 5.80
N ALA A 171 -18.40 -3.74 4.62
CA ALA A 171 -19.73 -3.18 4.51
C ALA A 171 -20.74 -3.95 5.40
N ALA A 172 -21.70 -3.25 6.02
CA ALA A 172 -22.66 -3.81 6.99
C ALA A 172 -23.43 -5.04 6.46
N ARG A 173 -23.65 -5.13 5.15
CA ARG A 173 -24.25 -6.29 4.47
C ARG A 173 -23.22 -7.33 4.02
N GLY A 174 -22.00 -7.29 4.56
CA GLY A 174 -20.98 -8.28 4.28
C GLY A 174 -21.37 -9.66 4.79
N ARG A 175 -20.55 -10.66 4.47
CA ARG A 175 -20.80 -12.06 4.85
C ARG A 175 -21.03 -12.22 6.35
N THR A 176 -22.24 -12.54 6.74
CA THR A 176 -22.61 -12.92 8.11
C THR A 176 -22.51 -14.43 8.35
N SER A 177 -22.24 -15.19 7.27
CA SER A 177 -22.15 -16.66 7.30
C SER A 177 -20.96 -17.15 8.10
N ALA A 178 -21.03 -18.42 8.49
CA ALA A 178 -19.90 -19.14 9.06
C ALA A 178 -18.78 -19.34 8.01
N ILE A 179 -17.58 -19.58 8.51
CA ILE A 179 -16.41 -20.02 7.71
C ILE A 179 -16.75 -21.37 7.09
N ASP A 180 -16.47 -21.55 5.82
CA ASP A 180 -16.72 -22.77 5.06
C ASP A 180 -15.44 -23.34 4.40
N ASP A 181 -15.58 -24.42 3.64
CA ASP A 181 -14.45 -25.11 3.00
C ASP A 181 -13.68 -24.21 2.01
N LEU A 182 -14.34 -23.22 1.41
CA LEU A 182 -13.70 -22.30 0.47
C LEU A 182 -12.76 -21.29 1.17
N ASP A 183 -12.94 -21.10 2.48
CA ASP A 183 -12.10 -20.19 3.28
C ASP A 183 -10.80 -20.85 3.75
N ILE A 184 -10.67 -22.17 3.65
CA ILE A 184 -9.45 -22.87 4.09
C ILE A 184 -8.24 -22.37 3.31
N GLY A 185 -7.17 -22.04 4.06
CA GLY A 185 -5.92 -21.51 3.51
C GLY A 185 -5.93 -19.99 3.26
N VAL A 186 -7.06 -19.32 3.49
CA VAL A 186 -7.12 -17.85 3.48
C VAL A 186 -6.80 -17.36 4.89
N ASP A 187 -5.85 -16.44 5.02
CA ASP A 187 -5.46 -15.82 6.31
C ASP A 187 -5.19 -16.80 7.46
N GLY A 188 -4.63 -17.97 7.13
CA GLY A 188 -4.32 -18.99 8.12
C GLY A 188 -5.53 -19.81 8.59
N MET A 189 -6.69 -19.63 7.97
CA MET A 189 -7.86 -20.47 8.27
C MET A 189 -7.60 -21.93 7.90
N THR A 190 -7.99 -22.81 8.79
CA THR A 190 -7.85 -24.27 8.67
C THR A 190 -9.20 -24.95 8.80
N SER A 191 -9.27 -26.25 8.54
CA SER A 191 -10.50 -27.04 8.72
C SER A 191 -11.09 -26.95 10.13
N SER A 192 -10.28 -26.65 11.15
CA SER A 192 -10.77 -26.45 12.51
C SER A 192 -11.56 -25.14 12.71
N ASN A 193 -11.48 -24.21 11.76
CA ASN A 193 -12.24 -22.96 11.81
C ASN A 193 -13.61 -23.06 11.15
N ILE A 194 -13.89 -24.14 10.41
CA ILE A 194 -15.17 -24.35 9.73
C ILE A 194 -16.32 -24.29 10.74
N GLY A 195 -17.37 -23.54 10.40
CA GLY A 195 -18.52 -23.31 11.25
C GLY A 195 -18.37 -22.16 12.25
N PHE A 196 -17.18 -21.60 12.42
CA PHE A 196 -17.00 -20.45 13.30
C PHE A 196 -17.55 -19.16 12.64
N SER A 197 -17.96 -18.22 13.49
CA SER A 197 -18.46 -16.93 13.02
C SER A 197 -17.37 -16.17 12.27
N PHE A 198 -17.64 -15.81 11.03
CA PHE A 198 -16.73 -15.00 10.20
C PHE A 198 -16.47 -13.62 10.82
N THR A 199 -17.50 -13.01 11.44
CA THR A 199 -17.35 -11.72 12.13
C THR A 199 -16.38 -11.80 13.30
N LYS A 200 -16.51 -12.84 14.14
CA LYS A 200 -15.56 -13.05 15.26
C LYS A 200 -14.15 -13.28 14.77
N ASN A 201 -13.98 -14.05 13.71
CA ASN A 201 -12.68 -14.29 13.10
C ASN A 201 -12.05 -12.98 12.60
N ARG A 202 -12.81 -12.08 12.00
CA ARG A 202 -12.34 -10.74 11.58
C ARG A 202 -11.87 -9.88 12.74
N GLU A 203 -12.58 -9.90 13.85
CA GLU A 203 -12.15 -9.17 15.06
C GLU A 203 -10.82 -9.72 15.59
N ASP A 204 -10.67 -11.05 15.56
CA ASP A 204 -9.42 -11.71 15.94
C ASP A 204 -8.30 -11.35 14.96
N LEU A 205 -8.53 -11.42 13.66
CA LEU A 205 -7.57 -11.01 12.63
C LEU A 205 -7.17 -9.53 12.80
N ARG A 206 -8.14 -8.63 13.00
CA ARG A 206 -7.86 -7.22 13.22
C ARG A 206 -6.95 -7.00 14.42
N ARG A 207 -7.19 -7.71 15.51
CA ARG A 207 -6.36 -7.63 16.72
C ARG A 207 -4.95 -8.17 16.49
N ASP A 208 -4.83 -9.25 15.74
CA ASP A 208 -3.58 -10.00 15.62
C ASP A 208 -2.69 -9.48 14.48
N TYR A 209 -3.28 -8.97 13.39
CA TYR A 209 -2.56 -8.51 12.20
C TYR A 209 -2.33 -6.99 12.17
N SER A 210 -3.06 -6.19 12.93
CA SER A 210 -2.86 -4.74 12.91
C SER A 210 -1.42 -4.38 13.27
N LEU A 211 -0.78 -3.59 12.40
CA LEU A 211 0.58 -3.08 12.62
C LEU A 211 0.62 -2.13 13.81
N PHE A 212 -0.41 -1.27 13.92
CA PHE A 212 -0.60 -0.35 15.02
C PHE A 212 -1.73 -0.81 15.91
N ARG A 213 -1.67 -0.40 17.19
CA ARG A 213 -2.74 -0.77 18.10
C ARG A 213 -4.03 -0.03 17.75
N LEU A 214 -5.08 -0.81 17.64
CA LEU A 214 -6.44 -0.30 17.57
C LEU A 214 -6.83 0.25 18.94
N ASP A 215 -7.20 1.52 18.99
CA ASP A 215 -7.78 2.09 20.20
C ASP A 215 -9.13 1.40 20.50
N LYS A 216 -9.41 1.08 21.77
CA LYS A 216 -10.69 0.47 22.14
C LYS A 216 -11.87 1.41 21.92
N SER A 217 -11.62 2.73 21.91
CA SER A 217 -12.62 3.74 21.55
C SER A 217 -12.87 3.82 20.06
N ALA A 218 -11.91 3.40 19.21
CA ALA A 218 -12.09 3.16 17.79
C ALA A 218 -12.87 1.84 17.52
N ASN A 219 -13.63 1.35 18.48
CA ASN A 219 -14.50 0.18 18.33
C ASN A 219 -15.51 0.36 17.21
N TYR A 220 -15.58 1.55 16.71
CA TYR A 220 -16.69 1.89 15.86
C TYR A 220 -16.18 2.80 14.79
N LEU A 221 -15.68 2.14 13.82
CA LEU A 221 -15.98 2.57 12.49
C LEU A 221 -17.50 2.65 12.44
N ASP A 222 -18.04 3.78 12.93
CA ASP A 222 -19.45 4.07 12.90
C ASP A 222 -19.91 3.74 11.48
N GLU A 223 -20.89 2.85 11.34
CA GLU A 223 -21.46 2.50 10.03
C GLU A 223 -21.96 3.75 9.29
N ALA A 224 -22.24 4.82 10.01
CA ALA A 224 -22.60 6.12 9.47
C ALA A 224 -21.42 6.91 8.88
N SER A 225 -20.15 6.55 9.19
CA SER A 225 -18.99 7.25 8.65
C SER A 225 -18.81 6.94 7.18
N THR A 226 -18.66 7.98 6.35
CA THR A 226 -18.36 7.84 4.92
C THR A 226 -16.93 7.35 4.75
N PRO A 227 -16.68 6.22 4.04
CA PRO A 227 -15.33 5.74 3.79
C PRO A 227 -14.58 6.65 2.81
N ASP A 228 -13.26 6.77 3.00
CA ASP A 228 -12.39 7.46 2.03
C ASP A 228 -12.24 6.65 0.74
N LEU A 229 -12.27 5.32 0.85
CA LEU A 229 -12.20 4.40 -0.28
C LEU A 229 -13.09 3.18 -0.05
N VAL A 230 -13.89 2.84 -1.05
CA VAL A 230 -14.64 1.57 -1.09
C VAL A 230 -13.96 0.59 -2.03
N ILE A 231 -13.78 -0.66 -1.59
CA ILE A 231 -13.26 -1.76 -2.42
C ILE A 231 -14.41 -2.73 -2.66
N ALA A 232 -14.90 -2.77 -3.88
CA ALA A 232 -16.02 -3.64 -4.27
C ALA A 232 -15.46 -4.96 -4.83
N CYS A 233 -15.49 -6.02 -4.04
CA CYS A 233 -15.05 -7.36 -4.40
C CYS A 233 -16.27 -8.20 -4.85
N GLY A 234 -16.47 -8.32 -6.14
CA GLY A 234 -17.62 -9.00 -6.77
C GLY A 234 -18.62 -8.04 -7.40
N ASP A 235 -19.87 -8.41 -7.41
CA ASP A 235 -20.94 -7.61 -8.01
C ASP A 235 -21.18 -6.29 -7.26
N ILE A 236 -21.51 -5.26 -7.98
CA ILE A 236 -21.94 -3.97 -7.44
C ILE A 236 -23.42 -3.77 -7.78
N ASP A 237 -24.22 -3.52 -6.76
CA ASP A 237 -25.61 -3.09 -6.93
C ASP A 237 -25.63 -1.78 -7.72
N PRO A 238 -26.39 -1.70 -8.85
CA PRO A 238 -26.48 -0.50 -9.67
C PRO A 238 -26.93 0.76 -8.91
N GLU A 239 -27.83 0.62 -7.96
CA GLU A 239 -28.27 1.75 -7.11
C GLU A 239 -27.12 2.23 -6.22
N LYS A 240 -26.37 1.31 -5.64
CA LYS A 240 -25.19 1.61 -4.83
C LYS A 240 -24.11 2.28 -5.66
N LEU A 241 -23.85 1.80 -6.89
CA LEU A 241 -22.92 2.45 -7.80
C LEU A 241 -23.34 3.88 -8.16
N ALA A 242 -24.63 4.09 -8.44
CA ALA A 242 -25.17 5.42 -8.74
C ALA A 242 -24.98 6.37 -7.55
N LEU A 243 -25.20 5.90 -6.31
CA LEU A 243 -24.95 6.67 -5.09
C LEU A 243 -23.46 7.03 -4.96
N TRP A 244 -22.53 6.08 -5.14
CA TRP A 244 -21.09 6.38 -5.09
C TRP A 244 -20.67 7.43 -6.12
N MET A 245 -21.19 7.32 -7.33
CA MET A 245 -20.89 8.29 -8.38
C MET A 245 -21.45 9.68 -8.06
N SER A 246 -22.67 9.77 -7.50
CA SER A 246 -23.34 11.05 -7.18
C SER A 246 -22.73 11.77 -5.97
N TYR A 247 -22.25 11.01 -4.98
CA TYR A 247 -21.62 11.57 -3.77
C TYR A 247 -20.11 11.77 -3.89
N GLY A 248 -19.51 11.47 -5.04
CA GLY A 248 -18.07 11.62 -5.22
C GLY A 248 -17.26 10.56 -4.47
N GLN A 249 -17.87 9.43 -4.09
CA GLN A 249 -17.22 8.36 -3.35
C GLN A 249 -16.18 7.63 -4.21
N ALA A 250 -14.90 7.68 -3.81
CA ALA A 250 -13.86 6.90 -4.48
C ALA A 250 -14.07 5.41 -4.25
N PHE A 251 -13.88 4.61 -5.29
CA PHE A 251 -14.00 3.15 -5.18
C PHE A 251 -13.09 2.41 -6.16
N MET A 252 -12.69 1.18 -5.80
CA MET A 252 -12.00 0.23 -6.66
C MET A 252 -12.89 -0.99 -6.87
N HIS A 253 -12.99 -1.47 -8.11
CA HIS A 253 -13.75 -2.68 -8.42
C HIS A 253 -12.83 -3.86 -8.67
N ILE A 254 -13.15 -5.00 -8.08
CA ILE A 254 -12.50 -6.30 -8.28
C ILE A 254 -13.62 -7.31 -8.56
N PRO A 255 -14.03 -7.47 -9.84
CA PRO A 255 -15.16 -8.32 -10.21
C PRO A 255 -14.89 -9.80 -9.92
N HIS A 256 -15.94 -10.62 -9.92
CA HIS A 256 -15.78 -12.07 -9.89
C HIS A 256 -14.92 -12.56 -11.03
N PRO A 257 -14.09 -13.60 -10.85
CA PRO A 257 -13.27 -14.14 -11.90
C PRO A 257 -14.12 -14.78 -13.00
N ARG A 258 -13.63 -14.70 -14.23
CA ARG A 258 -14.31 -15.30 -15.39
C ARG A 258 -13.31 -15.84 -16.40
N ALA A 259 -13.63 -16.97 -17.01
CA ALA A 259 -12.87 -17.56 -18.11
C ALA A 259 -11.34 -17.68 -17.83
N GLY A 260 -10.95 -18.05 -16.59
CA GLY A 260 -9.55 -18.20 -16.21
C GLY A 260 -8.81 -16.89 -16.01
N ARG A 261 -9.53 -15.75 -15.85
CA ARG A 261 -8.98 -14.42 -15.66
C ARG A 261 -9.62 -13.72 -14.48
N ALA A 262 -8.84 -12.82 -13.90
CA ALA A 262 -9.30 -11.87 -12.90
C ALA A 262 -8.92 -10.44 -13.33
N GLU A 263 -9.64 -9.47 -12.78
CA GLU A 263 -9.40 -8.05 -13.03
C GLU A 263 -9.28 -7.31 -11.69
N ILE A 264 -8.39 -6.31 -11.66
CA ILE A 264 -8.26 -5.36 -10.54
C ILE A 264 -8.46 -3.96 -11.10
N GLY A 265 -9.40 -3.23 -10.55
CA GLY A 265 -9.71 -1.87 -10.98
C GLY A 265 -10.84 -1.81 -12.02
N PRO A 266 -11.10 -0.60 -12.51
CA PRO A 266 -10.34 0.61 -12.22
C PRO A 266 -10.59 1.12 -10.79
N LEU A 267 -9.64 1.91 -10.27
CA LEU A 267 -9.91 2.81 -9.17
C LEU A 267 -10.58 4.05 -9.78
N VAL A 268 -11.81 4.29 -9.34
CA VAL A 268 -12.65 5.38 -9.84
C VAL A 268 -12.74 6.50 -8.80
N ILE A 269 -12.41 7.70 -9.23
CA ILE A 269 -12.66 8.93 -8.49
C ILE A 269 -13.69 9.71 -9.32
N PRO A 270 -14.96 9.75 -8.88
CA PRO A 270 -16.02 10.39 -9.66
C PRO A 270 -15.63 11.82 -10.07
N GLY A 271 -15.91 12.17 -11.33
CA GLY A 271 -15.54 13.45 -11.90
C GLY A 271 -14.04 13.60 -12.30
N LYS A 272 -13.12 12.82 -11.70
CA LYS A 272 -11.67 12.94 -11.96
C LYS A 272 -11.11 11.86 -12.88
N THR A 273 -11.59 10.61 -12.77
CA THR A 273 -11.09 9.46 -13.56
C THR A 273 -12.18 8.88 -14.45
N PRO A 274 -11.84 8.07 -15.47
CA PRO A 274 -12.80 7.23 -16.18
C PRO A 274 -13.52 6.30 -15.19
N CYS A 275 -14.82 6.08 -15.41
CA CYS A 275 -15.64 5.20 -14.59
C CYS A 275 -15.80 3.79 -15.18
N LEU A 276 -16.51 2.87 -14.50
CA LEU A 276 -16.77 1.53 -15.02
C LEU A 276 -17.54 1.54 -16.33
N ARG A 277 -18.49 2.47 -16.50
CA ARG A 277 -19.23 2.61 -17.75
C ARG A 277 -18.33 3.02 -18.92
N CYS A 278 -17.30 3.82 -18.69
CA CYS A 278 -16.31 4.13 -19.74
C CYS A 278 -15.59 2.87 -20.22
N ALA A 279 -15.22 1.98 -19.30
CA ALA A 279 -14.58 0.71 -19.63
C ALA A 279 -15.53 -0.21 -20.43
N GLU A 280 -16.80 -0.33 -20.00
CA GLU A 280 -17.81 -1.13 -20.70
C GLU A 280 -18.06 -0.64 -22.13
N LEU A 281 -18.18 0.67 -22.31
CA LEU A 281 -18.40 1.26 -23.63
C LEU A 281 -17.17 1.09 -24.54
N ALA A 282 -15.96 1.27 -24.01
CA ALA A 282 -14.74 1.04 -24.79
C ALA A 282 -14.59 -0.44 -25.21
N GLU A 283 -14.98 -1.38 -24.34
CA GLU A 283 -15.01 -2.81 -24.67
C GLU A 283 -16.09 -3.10 -25.74
N CYS A 284 -17.26 -2.46 -25.64
CA CYS A 284 -18.33 -2.57 -26.62
C CYS A 284 -17.90 -2.06 -28.01
N ASP A 285 -17.17 -0.94 -28.07
CA ASP A 285 -16.64 -0.41 -29.33
C ASP A 285 -15.66 -1.36 -30.02
N GLN A 286 -14.91 -2.13 -29.22
CA GLN A 286 -13.93 -3.10 -29.74
C GLN A 286 -14.56 -4.43 -30.12
N SER A 287 -15.50 -4.93 -29.33
CA SER A 287 -16.04 -6.30 -29.46
C SER A 287 -17.45 -6.35 -30.10
N GLY A 288 -18.14 -5.22 -30.15
CA GLY A 288 -19.57 -5.16 -30.50
C GLY A 288 -20.51 -5.71 -29.45
N VAL A 289 -20.00 -6.10 -28.27
CA VAL A 289 -20.77 -6.70 -27.19
C VAL A 289 -20.74 -5.80 -25.96
N LEU A 290 -21.90 -5.37 -25.48
CA LEU A 290 -22.02 -4.65 -24.24
C LEU A 290 -21.97 -5.64 -23.08
N SER A 291 -20.89 -5.63 -22.31
CA SER A 291 -20.78 -6.39 -21.05
C SER A 291 -21.03 -5.48 -19.86
N HIS A 292 -21.77 -5.96 -18.88
CA HIS A 292 -21.92 -5.25 -17.61
C HIS A 292 -20.87 -5.77 -16.64
N ARG A 293 -19.91 -4.92 -16.28
CA ARG A 293 -18.82 -5.27 -15.35
C ARG A 293 -19.29 -5.38 -13.92
N THR A 294 -20.38 -4.71 -13.58
CA THR A 294 -20.91 -4.63 -12.22
C THR A 294 -21.79 -5.81 -11.81
N LEU A 295 -22.25 -6.58 -12.77
CA LEU A 295 -23.13 -7.74 -12.54
C LEU A 295 -22.55 -8.97 -13.23
N THR A 296 -22.49 -10.07 -12.48
CA THR A 296 -22.08 -11.36 -13.02
C THR A 296 -23.31 -12.13 -13.51
N ALA A 297 -23.43 -12.31 -14.82
CA ALA A 297 -24.52 -13.06 -15.45
C ALA A 297 -24.32 -14.58 -15.35
N TYR A 298 -23.19 -15.03 -14.82
CA TYR A 298 -22.77 -16.43 -14.75
C TYR A 298 -22.78 -16.92 -13.30
N GLU A 299 -22.55 -18.22 -13.11
CA GLU A 299 -22.25 -18.76 -11.81
C GLU A 299 -21.07 -18.03 -11.17
N LYS A 300 -21.25 -17.57 -9.93
CA LYS A 300 -20.22 -16.84 -9.20
C LYS A 300 -19.12 -17.80 -8.77
N LEU A 301 -18.05 -17.80 -9.52
CA LEU A 301 -16.88 -18.61 -9.21
C LEU A 301 -16.04 -17.94 -8.12
N GLU A 302 -15.50 -18.75 -7.23
CA GLU A 302 -14.49 -18.30 -6.28
C GLU A 302 -13.10 -18.29 -6.96
N TYR A 303 -12.20 -17.46 -6.45
CA TYR A 303 -10.82 -17.40 -6.94
C TYR A 303 -10.03 -18.66 -6.56
N PRO A 304 -9.23 -19.23 -7.49
CA PRO A 304 -8.24 -20.22 -7.11
C PRO A 304 -7.30 -19.67 -6.04
N GLN A 305 -6.88 -20.50 -5.08
CA GLN A 305 -6.13 -20.07 -3.90
C GLN A 305 -4.89 -19.19 -4.23
N ILE A 306 -4.03 -19.68 -5.14
CA ILE A 306 -2.81 -18.92 -5.52
C ILE A 306 -3.18 -17.60 -6.21
N ALA A 307 -4.19 -17.63 -7.09
CA ALA A 307 -4.66 -16.43 -7.78
C ALA A 307 -5.25 -15.40 -6.79
N ALA A 308 -6.02 -15.85 -5.79
CA ALA A 308 -6.58 -14.97 -4.77
C ALA A 308 -5.48 -14.19 -4.01
N HIS A 309 -4.40 -14.87 -3.61
CA HIS A 309 -3.27 -14.22 -2.94
C HIS A 309 -2.55 -13.21 -3.85
N ALA A 310 -2.29 -13.57 -5.11
CA ALA A 310 -1.64 -12.68 -6.08
C ALA A 310 -2.50 -11.44 -6.35
N ILE A 311 -3.81 -11.62 -6.57
CA ILE A 311 -4.76 -10.54 -6.83
C ILE A 311 -4.88 -9.62 -5.61
N ALA A 312 -5.04 -10.19 -4.41
CA ALA A 312 -5.14 -9.41 -3.19
C ALA A 312 -3.86 -8.60 -2.92
N ALA A 313 -2.67 -9.18 -3.13
CA ALA A 313 -1.40 -8.48 -2.98
C ALA A 313 -1.26 -7.32 -3.98
N LEU A 314 -1.59 -7.53 -5.25
CA LEU A 314 -1.55 -6.49 -6.28
C LEU A 314 -2.57 -5.38 -6.00
N ALA A 315 -3.79 -5.75 -5.60
CA ALA A 315 -4.82 -4.78 -5.25
C ALA A 315 -4.43 -3.97 -4.00
N ALA A 316 -3.92 -4.64 -2.95
CA ALA A 316 -3.41 -3.96 -1.76
C ALA A 316 -2.29 -2.95 -2.10
N SER A 317 -1.34 -3.35 -2.96
CA SER A 317 -0.27 -2.46 -3.42
C SER A 317 -0.83 -1.22 -4.13
N GLN A 318 -1.84 -1.37 -4.99
CA GLN A 318 -2.48 -0.25 -5.68
C GLN A 318 -3.23 0.67 -4.71
N ILE A 319 -3.90 0.12 -3.69
CA ILE A 319 -4.61 0.88 -2.66
C ILE A 319 -3.62 1.67 -1.80
N VAL A 320 -2.55 1.02 -1.35
CA VAL A 320 -1.47 1.67 -0.59
C VAL A 320 -0.89 2.83 -1.38
N THR A 321 -0.51 2.60 -2.64
CA THR A 321 0.05 3.65 -3.51
C THR A 321 -0.93 4.82 -3.71
N TYR A 322 -2.22 4.55 -3.83
CA TYR A 322 -3.26 5.58 -3.95
C TYR A 322 -3.37 6.42 -2.67
N CYS A 323 -3.48 5.79 -1.51
CA CYS A 323 -3.58 6.49 -0.23
C CYS A 323 -2.31 7.30 0.08
N ASP A 324 -1.13 6.73 -0.20
CA ASP A 324 0.15 7.40 -0.02
C ASP A 324 0.26 8.64 -0.94
N ALA A 325 -0.15 8.52 -2.21
CA ALA A 325 -0.17 9.65 -3.14
C ALA A 325 -1.08 10.79 -2.68
N ILE A 326 -2.27 10.48 -2.15
CA ILE A 326 -3.18 11.50 -1.59
C ILE A 326 -2.54 12.19 -0.39
N SER A 327 -1.88 11.44 0.50
CA SER A 327 -1.27 12.00 1.70
C SER A 327 -0.14 12.99 1.39
N LEU A 328 0.53 12.84 0.25
CA LEU A 328 1.65 13.67 -0.18
C LEU A 328 1.24 14.86 -1.06
N SER A 329 0.11 14.76 -1.76
CA SER A 329 -0.28 15.73 -2.80
C SER A 329 -1.20 16.84 -2.32
N GLU A 330 -1.48 16.93 -1.01
CA GLU A 330 -2.51 17.85 -0.47
C GLU A 330 -3.84 17.80 -1.26
N GLY A 331 -4.10 16.70 -1.97
CA GLY A 331 -5.34 16.41 -2.67
C GLY A 331 -5.42 16.82 -4.15
N GLU A 332 -4.40 17.45 -4.73
CA GLU A 332 -4.52 17.99 -6.10
C GLU A 332 -3.90 17.13 -7.21
N ASP A 333 -2.85 16.37 -6.98
CA ASP A 333 -2.14 15.66 -8.06
C ASP A 333 -2.05 14.14 -7.86
N LEU A 334 -2.99 13.40 -8.48
CA LEU A 334 -3.08 11.94 -8.43
C LEU A 334 -2.16 11.22 -9.44
N LYS A 335 -1.17 11.93 -10.02
CA LYS A 335 -0.29 11.38 -11.07
C LYS A 335 0.55 10.17 -10.62
N GLY A 336 0.73 9.97 -9.31
CA GLY A 336 1.42 8.80 -8.76
C GLY A 336 0.57 7.54 -8.62
N ALA A 337 -0.76 7.64 -8.60
CA ALA A 337 -1.65 6.50 -8.36
C ALA A 337 -1.84 5.66 -9.63
N GLN A 338 -1.07 4.59 -9.76
CA GLN A 338 -1.09 3.69 -10.93
C GLN A 338 -2.45 3.05 -11.22
N ALA A 339 -3.32 2.91 -10.22
CA ALA A 339 -4.63 2.28 -10.35
C ALA A 339 -5.71 3.18 -10.98
N CYS A 340 -5.52 4.51 -10.94
CA CYS A 340 -6.50 5.45 -11.45
C CYS A 340 -6.66 5.34 -12.97
N GLY A 341 -7.88 5.03 -13.43
CA GLY A 341 -8.18 4.89 -14.85
C GLY A 341 -7.49 3.73 -15.55
N LYS A 342 -7.09 2.69 -14.82
CA LYS A 342 -6.46 1.48 -15.38
C LYS A 342 -7.11 0.23 -14.80
N ILE A 343 -7.10 -0.84 -15.60
CA ILE A 343 -7.50 -2.19 -15.18
C ILE A 343 -6.27 -3.08 -15.30
N THR A 344 -5.98 -3.81 -14.24
CA THR A 344 -4.96 -4.86 -14.27
C THR A 344 -5.65 -6.20 -14.53
N ILE A 345 -5.32 -6.85 -15.63
CA ILE A 345 -5.83 -8.16 -16.04
C ILE A 345 -4.81 -9.22 -15.67
N ILE A 346 -5.26 -10.26 -15.00
CA ILE A 346 -4.45 -11.36 -14.50
C ILE A 346 -4.98 -12.66 -15.11
N ASP A 347 -4.20 -13.27 -15.98
CA ASP A 347 -4.47 -14.60 -16.52
C ASP A 347 -3.91 -15.66 -15.57
N TYR A 348 -4.73 -16.67 -15.23
CA TYR A 348 -4.33 -17.69 -14.26
C TYR A 348 -3.20 -18.58 -14.75
N GLN A 349 -2.99 -18.67 -16.07
CA GLN A 349 -1.90 -19.45 -16.64
C GLN A 349 -0.55 -18.73 -16.54
N VAL A 350 -0.58 -17.39 -16.45
CA VAL A 350 0.63 -16.54 -16.42
C VAL A 350 0.52 -15.46 -15.33
N LEU A 351 0.21 -15.86 -14.11
CA LEU A 351 0.01 -14.93 -12.96
C LEU A 351 1.15 -13.91 -12.77
N ALA A 352 2.37 -14.28 -13.14
CA ALA A 352 3.54 -13.41 -13.02
C ALA A 352 3.62 -12.28 -14.07
N GLN A 353 2.68 -12.24 -15.03
CA GLN A 353 2.66 -11.25 -16.11
C GLN A 353 1.32 -10.52 -16.18
N PRO A 354 0.95 -9.72 -15.19
CA PRO A 354 -0.27 -8.93 -15.23
C PRO A 354 -0.22 -7.93 -16.38
N GLN A 355 -1.32 -7.82 -17.12
CA GLN A 355 -1.49 -6.83 -18.19
C GLN A 355 -2.20 -5.60 -17.63
N VAL A 356 -1.69 -4.42 -17.91
CA VAL A 356 -2.30 -3.16 -17.50
C VAL A 356 -2.91 -2.46 -18.71
N VAL A 357 -4.22 -2.26 -18.65
CA VAL A 357 -5.00 -1.59 -19.72
C VAL A 357 -5.44 -0.22 -19.23
N ALA A 358 -5.04 0.83 -19.92
CA ALA A 358 -5.50 2.18 -19.65
C ALA A 358 -6.92 2.38 -20.18
N ILE A 359 -7.76 3.01 -19.39
CA ILE A 359 -9.12 3.40 -19.77
C ILE A 359 -9.13 4.90 -20.03
N THR A 360 -9.77 5.31 -21.10
CA THR A 360 -10.05 6.72 -21.39
C THR A 360 -11.52 7.04 -21.10
N ARG A 361 -11.83 8.30 -20.83
CA ARG A 361 -13.22 8.73 -20.73
C ARG A 361 -13.92 8.52 -22.07
N HIS A 362 -15.05 7.82 -22.01
CA HIS A 362 -15.83 7.54 -23.21
C HIS A 362 -16.79 8.69 -23.50
N PRO A 363 -16.90 9.19 -24.76
CA PRO A 363 -17.73 10.34 -25.11
C PRO A 363 -19.22 10.15 -24.75
N LEU A 364 -19.72 8.92 -24.86
CA LEU A 364 -21.13 8.57 -24.58
C LEU A 364 -21.40 8.22 -23.11
N CYS A 365 -20.40 8.30 -22.22
CA CYS A 365 -20.59 7.88 -20.83
C CYS A 365 -21.34 8.90 -19.98
N GLY A 366 -21.12 10.19 -20.19
CA GLY A 366 -21.71 11.25 -19.38
C GLY A 366 -21.12 11.42 -17.97
N CYS A 367 -20.07 10.66 -17.59
CA CYS A 367 -19.48 10.73 -16.24
C CYS A 367 -18.53 11.94 -16.03
N ALA A 368 -18.41 12.80 -17.02
CA ALA A 368 -17.54 13.99 -16.99
C ALA A 368 -18.27 15.28 -16.58
N PHE A 369 -19.56 15.18 -16.24
CA PHE A 369 -20.41 16.31 -15.91
C PHE A 369 -20.76 16.33 -14.42
#